data_4210960c0001f25fe75ced7f7532b7b1
#
_entry.id   4210960c0001f25fe75ced7f7532b7b1
#
_cell.length_a   1.000
_cell.length_b   1.000
_cell.length_c   1.000
_cell.angle_alpha   90.00
_cell.angle_beta   90.00
_cell.angle_gamma   90.00
#
_symmetry.space_group_name_H-M   'P 1'
#
loop_
_entity.id
_entity.type
_entity.pdbx_description
1 polymer ?
#
loop_
_entity_poly.entity_id
_entity_poly.type
_entity_poly.pdbx_seq_one_letter_code
_entity_poly.pdbx_strand_id
1 'polypeptide(L)'
;EMEQRTLVSTFAEPEYTSISMDEPVVLVWHQVTNLSANQAMKTLMDNTKGVNVIAPTWFMLTDNNGNYESLADRNYVDQAHAMGVQVWAVLDNFNNGDEVQSEILFASTAARKKLITSLMQDAKTYGVDGINLDIEGIKASAGPHYVQFIRELSVDCRKEGLVLSIDSYVPASYSAFYNWAEQ
;
A
#
# COMPACT_ATOMS: atom_id res chain seq x y z
N GLU A 1 45.34 4.13 -27.02
CA GLU A 1 45.00 3.82 -25.62
C GLU A 1 43.77 4.59 -25.23
N MET A 2 42.64 3.88 -25.05
CA MET A 2 41.40 4.51 -24.53
C MET A 2 41.47 4.49 -23.01
N GLU A 3 41.56 5.67 -22.41
CA GLU A 3 41.41 5.81 -20.96
C GLU A 3 40.03 5.32 -20.53
N GLN A 4 39.98 4.22 -19.76
CA GLN A 4 38.78 3.83 -19.01
C GLN A 4 38.53 4.88 -17.93
N ARG A 5 37.63 5.82 -18.18
CA ARG A 5 37.12 6.69 -17.13
C ARG A 5 36.17 5.86 -16.25
N THR A 6 36.65 5.49 -15.09
CA THR A 6 35.80 4.97 -14.02
C THR A 6 34.91 6.12 -13.57
N LEU A 7 33.61 6.06 -13.91
CA LEU A 7 32.61 6.95 -13.31
C LEU A 7 32.46 6.52 -11.85
N VAL A 8 33.22 7.15 -10.98
CA VAL A 8 32.95 7.07 -9.54
C VAL A 8 31.71 7.93 -9.29
N SER A 9 30.56 7.27 -9.16
CA SER A 9 29.36 7.93 -8.70
C SER A 9 29.57 8.31 -7.23
N THR A 10 29.77 9.60 -6.97
CA THR A 10 29.77 10.17 -5.61
C THR A 10 28.34 10.52 -5.18
N PHE A 11 27.36 9.70 -5.52
CA PHE A 11 26.06 9.80 -4.91
C PHE A 11 26.19 9.29 -3.46
N ALA A 12 26.20 10.22 -2.52
CA ALA A 12 25.89 9.86 -1.15
C ALA A 12 24.45 9.32 -1.17
N GLU A 13 24.26 8.05 -0.81
CA GLU A 13 22.91 7.53 -0.59
C GLU A 13 22.26 8.41 0.47
N PRO A 14 21.07 9.00 0.21
CA PRO A 14 20.38 9.75 1.25
C PRO A 14 20.09 8.81 2.42
N GLU A 15 20.44 9.22 3.62
CA GLU A 15 20.02 8.52 4.84
C GLU A 15 18.50 8.67 4.95
N TYR A 16 17.79 7.57 4.70
CA TYR A 16 16.36 7.51 4.90
C TYR A 16 16.08 7.15 6.36
N THR A 17 15.36 8.01 7.06
CA THR A 17 14.80 7.64 8.36
C THR A 17 13.82 6.48 8.14
N SER A 18 14.00 5.41 8.88
CA SER A 18 13.03 4.31 8.89
C SER A 18 11.72 4.83 9.48
N ILE A 19 10.62 4.66 8.75
CA ILE A 19 9.29 4.95 9.27
C ILE A 19 8.72 3.62 9.73
N SER A 20 8.73 3.42 11.03
CA SER A 20 8.27 2.20 11.69
C SER A 20 7.64 2.56 13.02
N MET A 21 6.85 1.65 13.56
CA MET A 21 6.36 1.77 14.93
C MET A 21 7.46 1.36 15.93
N ASP A 22 7.51 2.03 17.07
CA ASP A 22 8.42 1.66 18.17
C ASP A 22 7.98 0.37 18.89
N GLU A 23 6.74 -0.06 18.65
CA GLU A 23 6.13 -1.26 19.23
C GLU A 23 5.87 -2.32 18.15
N PRO A 24 5.77 -3.62 18.52
CA PRO A 24 5.35 -4.65 17.60
C PRO A 24 3.98 -4.33 16.98
N VAL A 25 3.89 -4.44 15.66
CA VAL A 25 2.64 -4.19 14.94
C VAL A 25 1.66 -5.32 15.18
N VAL A 26 0.48 -4.97 15.69
CA VAL A 26 -0.69 -5.86 15.79
C VAL A 26 -1.79 -5.25 14.95
N LEU A 27 -1.84 -5.69 13.70
CA LEU A 27 -2.73 -5.17 12.67
C LEU A 27 -3.96 -6.05 12.53
N VAL A 28 -5.11 -5.41 12.32
CA VAL A 28 -6.36 -6.07 11.89
C VAL A 28 -6.92 -5.38 10.65
N TRP A 29 -7.42 -6.18 9.71
CA TRP A 29 -8.18 -5.67 8.57
C TRP A 29 -9.62 -5.39 8.97
N HIS A 30 -10.15 -4.28 8.50
CA HIS A 30 -11.57 -3.96 8.56
C HIS A 30 -12.13 -3.94 7.14
N GLN A 31 -12.91 -4.95 6.79
CA GLN A 31 -13.57 -4.99 5.48
C GLN A 31 -14.68 -3.94 5.41
N VAL A 32 -14.41 -2.87 4.66
CA VAL A 32 -15.35 -1.78 4.42
C VAL A 32 -15.95 -1.95 3.03
N THR A 33 -17.22 -2.33 2.96
CA THR A 33 -17.92 -2.61 1.69
C THR A 33 -18.73 -1.43 1.16
N ASN A 34 -18.94 -0.41 1.99
CA ASN A 34 -19.63 0.83 1.66
C ASN A 34 -19.33 1.89 2.73
N LEU A 35 -19.66 3.15 2.47
CA LEU A 35 -19.39 4.25 3.41
C LEU A 35 -19.99 4.04 4.81
N SER A 36 -21.17 3.43 4.92
CA SER A 36 -21.81 3.20 6.23
C SER A 36 -21.10 2.13 7.05
N ALA A 37 -20.36 1.20 6.42
CA ALA A 37 -19.59 0.18 7.12
C ALA A 37 -18.46 0.78 7.98
N ASN A 38 -17.98 1.97 7.67
CA ASN A 38 -17.02 2.71 8.50
C ASN A 38 -17.48 2.87 9.96
N GLN A 39 -18.77 2.95 10.19
CA GLN A 39 -19.35 3.12 11.53
C GLN A 39 -19.12 1.91 12.45
N ALA A 40 -18.81 0.73 11.89
CA ALA A 40 -18.55 -0.47 12.68
C ALA A 40 -17.18 -0.45 13.40
N MET A 41 -16.26 0.43 12.99
CA MET A 41 -14.89 0.49 13.52
C MET A 41 -14.86 0.56 15.05
N LYS A 42 -15.64 1.48 15.64
CA LYS A 42 -15.66 1.65 17.09
C LYS A 42 -16.07 0.35 17.80
N THR A 43 -17.12 -0.31 17.33
CA THR A 43 -17.58 -1.57 17.91
C THR A 43 -16.55 -2.68 17.78
N LEU A 44 -15.85 -2.74 16.65
CA LEU A 44 -14.75 -3.70 16.44
C LEU A 44 -13.64 -3.46 17.47
N MET A 45 -13.20 -2.23 17.61
CA MET A 45 -12.11 -1.89 18.52
C MET A 45 -12.47 -2.04 20.00
N ASP A 46 -13.69 -1.68 20.40
CA ASP A 46 -14.18 -1.89 21.77
C ASP A 46 -14.16 -3.39 22.20
N ASN A 47 -14.28 -4.31 21.23
CA ASN A 47 -14.26 -5.75 21.45
C ASN A 47 -12.87 -6.40 21.19
N THR A 48 -11.86 -5.61 20.89
CA THR A 48 -10.52 -6.08 20.53
C THR A 48 -9.49 -5.55 21.53
N LYS A 49 -8.47 -6.33 21.85
CA LYS A 49 -7.39 -5.91 22.76
C LYS A 49 -6.03 -6.06 22.09
N GLY A 50 -5.15 -5.09 22.35
CA GLY A 50 -3.75 -5.13 21.92
C GLY A 50 -3.54 -4.83 20.44
N VAL A 51 -4.57 -4.41 19.70
CA VAL A 51 -4.45 -3.91 18.35
C VAL A 51 -3.96 -2.46 18.38
N ASN A 52 -2.93 -2.18 17.59
CA ASN A 52 -2.38 -0.84 17.45
C ASN A 52 -2.44 -0.30 16.02
N VAL A 53 -2.85 -1.14 15.06
CA VAL A 53 -3.09 -0.74 13.66
C VAL A 53 -4.40 -1.34 13.17
N ILE A 54 -5.23 -0.52 12.55
CA ILE A 54 -6.41 -0.97 11.80
C ILE A 54 -6.24 -0.63 10.32
N ALA A 55 -6.49 -1.61 9.44
CA ALA A 55 -6.35 -1.48 8.00
C ALA A 55 -7.71 -1.62 7.30
N PRO A 56 -8.42 -0.51 7.07
CA PRO A 56 -9.70 -0.53 6.35
C PRO A 56 -9.48 -0.71 4.84
N THR A 57 -10.30 -1.54 4.20
CA THR A 57 -10.30 -1.76 2.75
C THR A 57 -10.96 -0.59 2.04
N TRP A 58 -10.24 0.50 1.87
CA TRP A 58 -10.81 1.77 1.40
C TRP A 58 -10.57 2.09 -0.06
N PHE A 59 -9.40 1.70 -0.58
CA PHE A 59 -9.00 2.07 -1.94
C PHE A 59 -9.03 0.84 -2.83
N MET A 60 -9.94 0.83 -3.79
CA MET A 60 -10.16 -0.29 -4.67
C MET A 60 -9.85 0.10 -6.11
N LEU A 61 -8.83 -0.52 -6.71
CA LEU A 61 -8.46 -0.26 -8.11
C LEU A 61 -9.65 -0.53 -9.05
N THR A 62 -9.86 0.37 -10.01
CA THR A 62 -11.00 0.30 -10.92
C THR A 62 -10.61 0.14 -12.38
N ASP A 63 -9.37 0.44 -12.75
CA ASP A 63 -8.91 0.33 -14.14
C ASP A 63 -7.38 0.22 -14.25
N ASN A 64 -6.89 0.11 -15.48
CA ASN A 64 -5.46 0.04 -15.79
C ASN A 64 -4.78 1.42 -15.92
N ASN A 65 -5.48 2.51 -15.61
CA ASN A 65 -4.96 3.88 -15.71
C ASN A 65 -4.59 4.49 -14.34
N GLY A 66 -4.65 3.68 -13.28
CA GLY A 66 -4.35 4.11 -11.91
C GLY A 66 -5.49 4.85 -11.22
N ASN A 67 -6.73 4.59 -11.62
CA ASN A 67 -7.91 5.02 -10.89
C ASN A 67 -8.28 3.99 -9.83
N TYR A 68 -8.90 4.47 -8.75
CA TYR A 68 -9.51 3.64 -7.71
C TYR A 68 -10.76 4.33 -7.16
N GLU A 69 -11.65 3.55 -6.58
CA GLU A 69 -12.73 4.03 -5.73
C GLU A 69 -12.23 4.19 -4.30
N SER A 70 -12.79 5.17 -3.57
CA SER A 70 -12.42 5.45 -2.18
C SER A 70 -13.64 5.40 -1.27
N LEU A 71 -13.52 4.65 -0.18
CA LEU A 71 -14.47 4.62 0.93
C LEU A 71 -13.89 5.27 2.19
N ALA A 72 -12.81 6.03 2.06
CA ALA A 72 -12.12 6.66 3.17
C ALA A 72 -13.02 7.68 3.91
N ASP A 73 -12.85 7.73 5.23
CA ASP A 73 -13.63 8.57 6.13
C ASP A 73 -12.72 9.21 7.17
N ARG A 74 -12.67 10.54 7.17
CA ARG A 74 -11.85 11.30 8.13
C ARG A 74 -12.31 11.08 9.57
N ASN A 75 -13.60 10.97 9.83
CA ASN A 75 -14.11 10.73 11.17
C ASN A 75 -13.70 9.35 11.71
N TYR A 76 -13.56 8.36 10.83
CA TYR A 76 -12.99 7.06 11.19
C TYR A 76 -11.55 7.20 11.70
N VAL A 77 -10.70 7.93 10.98
CA VAL A 77 -9.30 8.16 11.37
C VAL A 77 -9.25 8.89 12.71
N ASP A 78 -10.02 9.96 12.88
CA ASP A 78 -10.04 10.74 14.12
C ASP A 78 -10.46 9.88 15.33
N GLN A 79 -11.43 8.96 15.14
CA GLN A 79 -11.84 8.02 16.18
C GLN A 79 -10.76 6.97 16.50
N ALA A 80 -10.10 6.42 15.48
CA ALA A 80 -9.01 5.46 15.67
C ALA A 80 -7.85 6.11 16.43
N HIS A 81 -7.46 7.32 16.05
CA HIS A 81 -6.42 8.09 16.73
C HIS A 81 -6.79 8.41 18.18
N ALA A 82 -8.04 8.72 18.48
CA ALA A 82 -8.51 8.92 19.85
C ALA A 82 -8.41 7.66 20.72
N MET A 83 -8.32 6.47 20.11
CA MET A 83 -8.09 5.18 20.77
C MET A 83 -6.59 4.79 20.80
N GLY A 84 -5.69 5.61 20.25
CA GLY A 84 -4.27 5.31 20.14
C GLY A 84 -3.94 4.28 19.03
N VAL A 85 -4.81 4.13 18.03
CA VAL A 85 -4.69 3.16 16.94
C VAL A 85 -4.36 3.88 15.64
N GLN A 86 -3.32 3.41 14.94
CA GLN A 86 -2.98 3.90 13.61
C GLN A 86 -3.94 3.35 12.55
N VAL A 87 -4.12 4.10 11.47
CA VAL A 87 -4.92 3.70 10.31
C VAL A 87 -4.02 3.53 9.10
N TRP A 88 -3.88 2.30 8.59
CA TRP A 88 -3.16 2.00 7.36
C TRP A 88 -4.18 1.63 6.28
N ALA A 89 -4.49 2.58 5.40
CA ALA A 89 -5.52 2.38 4.38
C ALA A 89 -5.09 1.34 3.34
N VAL A 90 -5.95 0.34 3.11
CA VAL A 90 -5.69 -0.73 2.14
C VAL A 90 -5.96 -0.22 0.73
N LEU A 91 -5.02 -0.51 -0.19
CA LEU A 91 -5.23 -0.49 -1.62
C LEU A 91 -5.29 -1.93 -2.13
N ASP A 92 -6.40 -2.30 -2.76
CA ASP A 92 -6.64 -3.65 -3.27
C ASP A 92 -7.10 -3.68 -4.74
N ASN A 93 -7.16 -4.89 -5.32
CA ASN A 93 -7.65 -5.15 -6.66
C ASN A 93 -8.76 -6.22 -6.71
N PHE A 94 -9.47 -6.48 -5.60
CA PHE A 94 -10.33 -7.66 -5.47
C PHE A 94 -11.66 -7.60 -6.21
N ASN A 95 -12.26 -6.41 -6.35
CA ASN A 95 -13.67 -6.32 -6.78
C ASN A 95 -13.87 -6.06 -8.27
N ASN A 96 -12.80 -5.78 -9.01
CA ASN A 96 -12.90 -5.41 -10.43
C ASN A 96 -12.43 -6.50 -11.39
N GLY A 97 -12.22 -7.72 -10.90
CA GLY A 97 -11.97 -8.91 -11.70
C GLY A 97 -10.94 -8.69 -12.82
N ASP A 98 -11.38 -8.97 -14.07
CA ASP A 98 -10.52 -8.85 -15.25
C ASP A 98 -10.29 -7.39 -15.72
N GLU A 99 -10.94 -6.39 -15.11
CA GLU A 99 -10.80 -4.99 -15.52
C GLU A 99 -9.45 -4.40 -15.10
N VAL A 100 -8.90 -4.88 -13.97
CA VAL A 100 -7.58 -4.46 -13.50
C VAL A 100 -6.55 -5.55 -13.81
N GLN A 101 -5.71 -5.27 -14.79
CA GLN A 101 -4.62 -6.16 -15.20
C GLN A 101 -3.30 -5.61 -14.70
N SER A 102 -2.70 -6.26 -13.71
CA SER A 102 -1.46 -5.81 -13.06
C SER A 102 -0.31 -5.60 -14.05
N GLU A 103 -0.21 -6.44 -15.09
CA GLU A 103 0.78 -6.32 -16.14
C GLU A 103 0.62 -5.06 -17.00
N ILE A 104 -0.59 -4.51 -17.13
CA ILE A 104 -0.85 -3.26 -17.88
C ILE A 104 -0.69 -2.05 -16.95
N LEU A 105 -1.36 -2.08 -15.81
CA LEU A 105 -1.34 -0.99 -14.83
C LEU A 105 0.10 -0.66 -14.40
N PHE A 106 0.82 -1.65 -13.89
CA PHE A 106 2.16 -1.39 -13.33
C PHE A 106 3.24 -1.20 -14.38
N ALA A 107 3.07 -1.66 -15.63
CA ALA A 107 3.98 -1.34 -16.71
C ALA A 107 3.89 0.14 -17.16
N SER A 108 2.73 0.77 -16.98
CA SER A 108 2.50 2.17 -17.36
C SER A 108 3.07 3.14 -16.34
N THR A 109 4.12 3.87 -16.70
CA THR A 109 4.67 4.95 -15.84
C THR A 109 3.62 6.03 -15.54
N ALA A 110 2.75 6.35 -16.50
CA ALA A 110 1.70 7.35 -16.30
C ALA A 110 0.65 6.87 -15.28
N ALA A 111 0.24 5.59 -15.37
CA ALA A 111 -0.71 5.00 -14.45
C ALA A 111 -0.14 4.92 -13.03
N ARG A 112 1.10 4.42 -12.87
CA ARG A 112 1.77 4.40 -11.56
C ARG A 112 1.87 5.79 -10.94
N LYS A 113 2.33 6.77 -11.71
CA LYS A 113 2.45 8.16 -11.22
C LYS A 113 1.10 8.73 -10.79
N LYS A 114 0.05 8.50 -11.57
CA LYS A 114 -1.30 8.94 -11.24
C LYS A 114 -1.79 8.29 -9.94
N LEU A 115 -1.68 6.97 -9.84
CA LEU A 115 -2.08 6.21 -8.65
C LEU A 115 -1.36 6.73 -7.40
N ILE A 116 -0.04 6.86 -7.44
CA ILE A 116 0.76 7.36 -6.31
C ILE A 116 0.33 8.79 -5.93
N THR A 117 0.16 9.67 -6.91
CA THR A 117 -0.24 11.05 -6.64
C THR A 117 -1.61 11.11 -5.94
N SER A 118 -2.57 10.29 -6.40
CA SER A 118 -3.91 10.23 -5.80
C SER A 118 -3.86 9.65 -4.39
N LEU A 119 -3.10 8.57 -4.17
CA LEU A 119 -2.93 7.96 -2.84
C LEU A 119 -2.31 8.95 -1.84
N MET A 120 -1.28 9.69 -2.23
CA MET A 120 -0.65 10.69 -1.35
C MET A 120 -1.61 11.85 -1.04
N GLN A 121 -2.42 12.26 -2.01
CA GLN A 121 -3.44 13.28 -1.80
C GLN A 121 -4.51 12.80 -0.82
N ASP A 122 -5.00 11.58 -0.98
CA ASP A 122 -6.02 11.00 -0.09
C ASP A 122 -5.45 10.73 1.31
N ALA A 123 -4.25 10.19 1.41
CA ALA A 123 -3.57 9.98 2.68
C ALA A 123 -3.50 11.28 3.50
N LYS A 124 -3.15 12.38 2.85
CA LYS A 124 -3.12 13.70 3.48
C LYS A 124 -4.52 14.23 3.82
N THR A 125 -5.49 14.03 2.93
CA THR A 125 -6.87 14.50 3.12
C THR A 125 -7.53 13.81 4.30
N TYR A 126 -7.37 12.50 4.40
CA TYR A 126 -7.98 11.70 5.45
C TYR A 126 -7.12 11.57 6.70
N GLY A 127 -5.81 11.85 6.60
CA GLY A 127 -4.89 11.82 7.73
C GLY A 127 -4.53 10.41 8.20
N VAL A 128 -4.42 9.47 7.26
CA VAL A 128 -3.99 8.10 7.57
C VAL A 128 -2.50 8.05 7.91
N ASP A 129 -2.06 7.03 8.64
CA ASP A 129 -0.69 6.85 9.10
C ASP A 129 0.14 5.97 8.15
N GLY A 130 -0.53 5.24 7.25
CA GLY A 130 0.12 4.37 6.30
C GLY A 130 -0.77 3.92 5.15
N ILE A 131 -0.12 3.28 4.18
CA ILE A 131 -0.75 2.58 3.07
C ILE A 131 -0.39 1.10 3.21
N ASN A 132 -1.40 0.24 3.12
CA ASN A 132 -1.25 -1.20 3.08
C ASN A 132 -1.59 -1.68 1.67
N LEU A 133 -0.65 -2.31 0.98
CA LEU A 133 -0.85 -2.84 -0.37
C LEU A 133 -1.28 -4.30 -0.28
N ASP A 134 -2.47 -4.58 -0.76
CA ASP A 134 -3.04 -5.93 -0.87
C ASP A 134 -3.42 -6.22 -2.34
N ILE A 135 -2.38 -6.34 -3.16
CA ILE A 135 -2.51 -6.60 -4.60
C ILE A 135 -2.21 -8.07 -4.86
N GLU A 136 -3.25 -8.79 -5.26
CA GLU A 136 -3.17 -10.23 -5.50
C GLU A 136 -3.13 -10.60 -7.00
N GLY A 137 -2.74 -11.85 -7.28
CA GLY A 137 -2.76 -12.40 -8.62
C GLY A 137 -1.75 -11.76 -9.57
N ILE A 138 -0.62 -11.28 -9.05
CA ILE A 138 0.43 -10.65 -9.86
C ILE A 138 1.13 -11.73 -10.69
N LYS A 139 1.00 -11.62 -12.02
CA LYS A 139 1.70 -12.52 -12.93
C LYS A 139 3.20 -12.26 -12.89
N ALA A 140 4.00 -13.31 -13.10
CA ALA A 140 5.46 -13.20 -13.13
C ALA A 140 5.99 -12.12 -14.10
N SER A 141 5.29 -11.91 -15.23
CA SER A 141 5.60 -10.84 -16.19
C SER A 141 5.41 -9.42 -15.62
N ALA A 142 4.50 -9.27 -14.65
CA ALA A 142 4.22 -7.98 -14.00
C ALA A 142 5.15 -7.69 -12.81
N GLY A 143 5.81 -8.71 -12.26
CA GLY A 143 6.63 -8.61 -11.05
C GLY A 143 7.63 -7.45 -11.08
N PRO A 144 8.50 -7.30 -12.10
CA PRO A 144 9.44 -6.17 -12.16
C PRO A 144 8.76 -4.80 -12.16
N HIS A 145 7.58 -4.68 -12.75
CA HIS A 145 6.82 -3.45 -12.80
C HIS A 145 6.14 -3.14 -11.46
N TYR A 146 5.65 -4.17 -10.79
CA TYR A 146 5.09 -4.02 -9.44
C TYR A 146 6.16 -3.62 -8.42
N VAL A 147 7.34 -4.25 -8.47
CA VAL A 147 8.49 -3.83 -7.66
C VAL A 147 8.87 -2.37 -7.93
N GLN A 148 8.81 -1.92 -9.19
CA GLN A 148 9.04 -0.52 -9.53
C GLN A 148 7.98 0.40 -8.94
N PHE A 149 6.69 0.01 -8.98
CA PHE A 149 5.61 0.75 -8.32
C PHE A 149 5.86 0.90 -6.82
N ILE A 150 6.21 -0.20 -6.14
CA ILE A 150 6.53 -0.18 -4.70
C ILE A 150 7.70 0.77 -4.40
N ARG A 151 8.76 0.75 -5.22
CA ARG A 151 9.90 1.66 -5.06
C ARG A 151 9.49 3.12 -5.19
N GLU A 152 8.70 3.46 -6.21
CA GLU A 152 8.20 4.82 -6.43
C GLU A 152 7.31 5.27 -5.28
N LEU A 153 6.34 4.45 -4.88
CA LEU A 153 5.43 4.72 -3.76
C LEU A 153 6.19 4.87 -2.44
N SER A 154 7.18 4.02 -2.18
CA SER A 154 7.97 4.07 -0.93
C SER A 154 8.74 5.38 -0.75
N VAL A 155 9.15 6.01 -1.85
CA VAL A 155 9.82 7.31 -1.80
C VAL A 155 8.84 8.39 -1.32
N ASP A 156 7.62 8.40 -1.87
CA ASP A 156 6.63 9.41 -1.53
C ASP A 156 6.01 9.16 -0.14
N CYS A 157 5.78 7.89 0.25
CA CYS A 157 5.40 7.56 1.62
C CYS A 157 6.42 8.09 2.64
N ARG A 158 7.73 7.89 2.41
CA ARG A 158 8.77 8.41 3.32
C ARG A 158 8.78 9.93 3.42
N LYS A 159 8.55 10.65 2.31
CA LYS A 159 8.47 12.11 2.33
C LYS A 159 7.31 12.62 3.19
N GLU A 160 6.19 11.92 3.14
CA GLU A 160 4.97 12.28 3.88
C GLU A 160 4.91 11.66 5.28
N GLY A 161 5.91 10.88 5.69
CA GLY A 161 5.94 10.23 7.00
C GLY A 161 4.97 9.06 7.14
N LEU A 162 4.59 8.42 6.03
CA LEU A 162 3.64 7.31 6.00
C LEU A 162 4.36 5.97 6.05
N VAL A 163 3.79 5.02 6.79
CA VAL A 163 4.18 3.62 6.72
C VAL A 163 3.73 3.03 5.37
N LEU A 164 4.59 2.24 4.73
CA LEU A 164 4.21 1.40 3.60
C LEU A 164 4.30 -0.06 4.03
N SER A 165 3.17 -0.74 4.04
CA SER A 165 3.02 -2.17 4.33
C SER A 165 2.58 -2.91 3.07
N ILE A 166 3.01 -4.15 2.91
CA ILE A 166 2.72 -4.97 1.74
C ILE A 166 2.30 -6.35 2.22
N ASP A 167 1.14 -6.80 1.75
CA ASP A 167 0.69 -8.15 1.98
C ASP A 167 1.27 -9.07 0.89
N SER A 168 1.85 -10.17 1.32
CA SER A 168 2.49 -11.13 0.43
C SER A 168 2.20 -12.54 0.90
N TYR A 169 1.94 -13.43 -0.04
CA TYR A 169 1.82 -14.84 0.26
C TYR A 169 3.15 -15.42 0.72
N VAL A 170 3.10 -16.37 1.64
CA VAL A 170 4.28 -17.18 1.95
C VAL A 170 4.57 -18.11 0.76
N PRO A 171 5.76 -18.01 0.12
CA PRO A 171 6.08 -18.86 -1.02
C PRO A 171 6.08 -20.33 -0.64
N ALA A 172 5.41 -21.14 -1.43
CA ALA A 172 5.39 -22.59 -1.25
C ALA A 172 5.98 -23.29 -2.48
N SER A 173 7.02 -24.09 -2.28
CA SER A 173 7.74 -24.77 -3.35
C SER A 173 6.88 -25.73 -4.19
N TYR A 174 5.71 -26.11 -3.69
CA TYR A 174 4.76 -27.01 -4.34
C TYR A 174 3.59 -26.25 -5.00
N SER A 175 3.51 -24.95 -4.86
CA SER A 175 2.39 -24.16 -5.38
C SER A 175 2.79 -23.42 -6.66
N ALA A 176 1.96 -23.54 -7.69
CA ALA A 176 2.07 -22.72 -8.89
C ALA A 176 1.57 -21.29 -8.68
N PHE A 177 0.77 -21.06 -7.63
CA PHE A 177 0.18 -19.75 -7.32
C PHE A 177 0.99 -18.98 -6.28
N TYR A 178 1.62 -19.67 -5.31
CA TYR A 178 2.39 -19.06 -4.22
C TYR A 178 3.87 -19.39 -4.40
N ASN A 179 4.45 -18.91 -5.46
CA ASN A 179 5.85 -19.16 -5.79
C ASN A 179 6.69 -17.87 -5.68
N TRP A 180 8.00 -18.02 -5.64
CA TRP A 180 8.92 -16.89 -5.49
C TRP A 180 8.90 -15.88 -6.66
N ALA A 181 8.29 -16.21 -7.78
CA ALA A 181 8.21 -15.32 -8.94
C ALA A 181 7.16 -14.22 -8.79
N GLU A 182 6.25 -14.35 -7.82
CA GLU A 182 5.19 -13.39 -7.52
C GLU A 182 5.56 -12.42 -6.37
N GLN A 183 6.78 -12.52 -5.83
CA GLN A 183 7.20 -11.73 -4.68
C GLN A 183 8.39 -10.83 -4.97
#